data_f4d2f3b6381d56f06fc5440d352945f2
#
_entry.id   f4d2f3b6381d56f06fc5440d352945f2
#
_cell.length_a   1.000
_cell.length_b   1.000
_cell.length_c   1.000
_cell.angle_alpha   90.00
_cell.angle_beta   90.00
_cell.angle_gamma   90.00
#
_symmetry.space_group_name_H-M   'P 1'
#
loop_
_entity.id
_entity.type
_entity.pdbx_description
1 polymer ?
#
loop_
_entity_poly.entity_id
_entity_poly.type
_entity_poly.pdbx_seq_one_letter_code
_entity_poly.pdbx_strand_id
1 'polypeptide(L)'
;MAGEHLGVAISASFSGILRRVSTVYGTALLVQGAETLLSDRAVDARVKAARRENPQAELIKLEGREVDAGRFVEATGGSLFSQATIVVVNAVSDLDKDLFDLVTTTAANPPDTLCLILVHPGGTKGKGLLTRLSKAKVETVKVDAPKPWAIPDFIAKEARRGHLDMDHDAVNALHQALGNDLRTLAAAVDQLASDSPNGRVGAQAVTTYFG
;
A
#
# COMPACT_ATOMS: atom_id res chain seq x y z
N MET A 1 -74.01 -2.33 12.54
CA MET A 1 -73.53 -3.07 11.37
C MET A 1 -72.20 -2.47 11.00
N ALA A 2 -71.14 -3.10 11.42
CA ALA A 2 -70.24 -3.94 10.61
C ALA A 2 -69.50 -3.08 9.57
N GLY A 3 -68.27 -3.01 9.51
CA GLY A 3 -67.19 -3.92 9.56
C GLY A 3 -65.86 -3.23 9.63
N GLU A 4 -65.08 -3.87 10.34
CA GLU A 4 -63.66 -4.16 10.30
C GLU A 4 -63.04 -4.13 8.90
N HIS A 5 -61.80 -3.66 8.85
CA HIS A 5 -60.68 -4.41 8.28
C HIS A 5 -59.40 -3.61 8.41
N LEU A 6 -58.56 -4.05 9.30
CA LEU A 6 -57.27 -4.67 9.05
C LEU A 6 -56.21 -3.73 8.49
N GLY A 7 -55.45 -3.17 9.43
CA GLY A 7 -54.12 -2.66 9.17
C GLY A 7 -53.18 -3.82 8.91
N VAL A 8 -52.67 -3.91 7.70
CA VAL A 8 -51.50 -4.73 7.39
C VAL A 8 -50.26 -3.88 7.60
N ALA A 9 -49.55 -4.19 8.65
CA ALA A 9 -48.22 -3.70 8.90
C ALA A 9 -47.27 -4.20 7.79
N ILE A 10 -46.84 -3.30 6.95
CA ILE A 10 -45.72 -3.58 6.05
C ILE A 10 -44.45 -3.26 6.84
N SER A 11 -43.98 -4.27 7.55
CA SER A 11 -42.62 -4.33 8.04
C SER A 11 -41.72 -4.47 6.81
N ALA A 12 -41.37 -3.33 6.17
CA ALA A 12 -40.36 -3.32 5.17
C ALA A 12 -39.00 -3.48 5.89
N SER A 13 -38.46 -4.67 5.73
CA SER A 13 -37.09 -5.02 6.09
C SER A 13 -36.11 -3.97 5.59
N PHE A 14 -35.67 -3.11 6.48
CA PHE A 14 -34.50 -2.26 6.29
C PHE A 14 -33.21 -3.09 6.47
N SER A 15 -33.15 -4.20 5.77
CA SER A 15 -32.01 -5.11 5.78
C SER A 15 -31.47 -5.21 4.36
N GLY A 16 -30.53 -4.34 4.03
CA GLY A 16 -29.81 -4.62 2.81
C GLY A 16 -29.31 -3.46 1.99
N ILE A 17 -28.73 -2.42 2.55
CA ILE A 17 -27.64 -1.70 1.90
C ILE A 17 -26.73 -1.13 3.00
N LEU A 18 -26.16 -1.98 3.80
CA LEU A 18 -24.84 -1.72 4.33
C LEU A 18 -23.92 -1.79 3.12
N ARG A 19 -23.56 -0.65 2.52
CA ARG A 19 -22.31 -0.52 1.77
C ARG A 19 -21.28 -1.18 2.71
N ARG A 20 -20.75 -2.32 2.31
CA ARG A 20 -19.53 -2.83 2.90
C ARG A 20 -18.51 -1.71 2.74
N VAL A 21 -18.27 -0.95 3.79
CA VAL A 21 -17.04 -0.23 3.95
C VAL A 21 -16.01 -1.34 3.81
N SER A 22 -15.26 -1.36 2.72
CA SER A 22 -14.30 -2.44 2.50
C SER A 22 -13.24 -2.29 3.57
N THR A 23 -13.41 -3.07 4.64
CA THR A 23 -12.41 -3.16 5.69
C THR A 23 -11.11 -3.70 5.09
N VAL A 24 -9.98 -3.21 5.59
CA VAL A 24 -8.67 -3.75 5.20
C VAL A 24 -8.29 -5.00 6.00
N TYR A 25 -9.01 -5.27 7.09
CA TYR A 25 -8.87 -6.52 7.85
C TYR A 25 -9.66 -7.65 7.16
N GLY A 26 -9.23 -8.89 7.36
CA GLY A 26 -9.74 -10.03 6.61
C GLY A 26 -9.31 -10.01 5.14
N THR A 27 -8.28 -9.23 4.79
CA THR A 27 -7.78 -9.10 3.42
C THR A 27 -6.26 -9.19 3.36
N ALA A 28 -5.75 -9.61 2.20
CA ALA A 28 -4.32 -9.60 1.90
C ALA A 28 -4.03 -8.70 0.70
N LEU A 29 -2.92 -7.98 0.75
CA LEU A 29 -2.38 -7.16 -0.32
C LEU A 29 -1.01 -7.67 -0.73
N LEU A 30 -0.82 -7.93 -2.02
CA LEU A 30 0.49 -8.13 -2.63
C LEU A 30 0.98 -6.83 -3.26
N VAL A 31 2.08 -6.29 -2.77
CA VAL A 31 2.83 -5.20 -3.41
C VAL A 31 3.95 -5.83 -4.23
N GLN A 32 3.91 -5.66 -5.56
CA GLN A 32 4.83 -6.34 -6.47
C GLN A 32 5.52 -5.36 -7.41
N GLY A 33 6.84 -5.31 -7.37
CA GLY A 33 7.65 -4.51 -8.31
C GLY A 33 8.99 -4.12 -7.72
N ALA A 34 9.86 -3.55 -8.57
CA ALA A 34 11.23 -3.22 -8.21
C ALA A 34 11.38 -1.79 -7.66
N GLU A 35 10.34 -0.95 -7.78
CA GLU A 35 10.43 0.44 -7.36
C GLU A 35 10.17 0.59 -5.86
N THR A 36 11.25 0.78 -5.12
CA THR A 36 11.22 0.74 -3.65
C THR A 36 10.41 1.88 -3.04
N LEU A 37 10.50 3.10 -3.57
CA LEU A 37 9.72 4.24 -3.06
C LEU A 37 8.22 3.99 -3.17
N LEU A 38 7.77 3.49 -4.33
CA LEU A 38 6.35 3.22 -4.57
C LEU A 38 5.88 2.02 -3.75
N SER A 39 6.75 1.02 -3.54
CA SER A 39 6.50 -0.12 -2.66
C SER A 39 6.27 0.33 -1.22
N ASP A 40 7.19 1.12 -0.67
CA ASP A 40 7.09 1.65 0.70
C ASP A 40 5.80 2.45 0.87
N ARG A 41 5.46 3.30 -0.11
CA ARG A 41 4.21 4.09 -0.08
C ARG A 41 2.95 3.24 -0.13
N ALA A 42 2.94 2.18 -0.92
CA ALA A 42 1.80 1.27 -0.98
C ALA A 42 1.60 0.54 0.36
N VAL A 43 2.69 0.07 0.97
CA VAL A 43 2.69 -0.54 2.31
C VAL A 43 2.20 0.47 3.36
N ASP A 44 2.78 1.68 3.39
CA ASP A 44 2.40 2.73 4.35
C ASP A 44 0.94 3.14 4.20
N ALA A 45 0.44 3.26 2.98
CA ALA A 45 -0.96 3.58 2.73
C ALA A 45 -1.89 2.50 3.31
N ARG A 46 -1.55 1.22 3.14
CA ARG A 46 -2.33 0.10 3.69
C ARG A 46 -2.26 0.06 5.22
N VAL A 47 -1.07 0.23 5.79
CA VAL A 47 -0.88 0.30 7.26
C VAL A 47 -1.65 1.48 7.86
N LYS A 48 -1.60 2.66 7.23
CA LYS A 48 -2.37 3.83 7.67
C LYS A 48 -3.88 3.58 7.59
N ALA A 49 -4.36 2.91 6.54
CA ALA A 49 -5.77 2.52 6.42
C ALA A 49 -6.18 1.57 7.54
N ALA A 50 -5.38 0.53 7.82
CA ALA A 50 -5.63 -0.41 8.91
C ALA A 50 -5.65 0.27 10.28
N ARG A 51 -4.71 1.20 10.55
CA ARG A 51 -4.67 1.96 11.80
C ARG A 51 -5.80 2.97 11.96
N ARG A 52 -6.42 3.45 10.87
CA ARG A 52 -7.64 4.27 10.97
C ARG A 52 -8.84 3.44 11.43
N GLU A 53 -8.92 2.17 11.01
CA GLU A 53 -9.99 1.26 11.45
C GLU A 53 -9.74 0.75 12.87
N ASN A 54 -8.49 0.42 13.20
CA ASN A 54 -8.08 -0.01 14.53
C ASN A 54 -6.74 0.66 14.94
N PRO A 55 -6.79 1.77 15.71
CA PRO A 55 -5.59 2.50 16.14
C PRO A 55 -4.64 1.70 17.03
N GLN A 56 -5.15 0.67 17.73
CA GLN A 56 -4.39 -0.19 18.63
C GLN A 56 -3.87 -1.46 17.94
N ALA A 57 -4.03 -1.59 16.62
CA ALA A 57 -3.54 -2.74 15.90
C ALA A 57 -2.03 -2.90 16.02
N GLU A 58 -1.58 -4.08 16.36
CA GLU A 58 -0.18 -4.45 16.41
C GLU A 58 0.39 -4.50 14.98
N LEU A 59 1.57 -3.92 14.77
CA LEU A 59 2.30 -3.98 13.50
C LEU A 59 3.50 -4.91 13.64
N ILE A 60 3.47 -6.02 12.93
CA ILE A 60 4.56 -7.00 12.87
C ILE A 60 5.20 -6.93 11.49
N LYS A 61 6.52 -6.75 11.44
CA LYS A 61 7.30 -6.78 10.20
C LYS A 61 8.20 -8.01 10.19
N LEU A 62 8.13 -8.77 9.11
CA LEU A 62 8.90 -9.98 8.88
C LEU A 62 9.75 -9.83 7.61
N GLU A 63 10.94 -10.40 7.62
CA GLU A 63 11.81 -10.50 6.44
C GLU A 63 11.76 -11.93 5.90
N GLY A 64 11.45 -12.09 4.61
CA GLY A 64 11.16 -13.39 3.99
C GLY A 64 12.23 -14.47 4.27
N ARG A 65 13.52 -14.10 4.28
CA ARG A 65 14.64 -15.01 4.59
C ARG A 65 14.67 -15.51 6.04
N GLU A 66 13.96 -14.83 6.95
CA GLU A 66 13.97 -15.12 8.39
C GLU A 66 12.66 -15.75 8.87
N VAL A 67 11.74 -15.99 7.93
CA VAL A 67 10.41 -16.55 8.23
C VAL A 67 10.44 -18.05 8.09
N ASP A 68 10.09 -18.74 9.16
CA ASP A 68 9.68 -20.13 9.15
C ASP A 68 8.17 -20.28 9.37
N ALA A 69 7.66 -21.51 9.33
CA ALA A 69 6.23 -21.77 9.48
C ALA A 69 5.68 -21.35 10.86
N GLY A 70 6.47 -21.58 11.92
CA GLY A 70 6.08 -21.23 13.29
C GLY A 70 5.92 -19.72 13.44
N ARG A 71 6.95 -18.97 13.02
CA ARG A 71 6.96 -17.51 13.08
C ARG A 71 5.84 -16.87 12.22
N PHE A 72 5.56 -17.45 11.03
CA PHE A 72 4.48 -16.97 10.20
C PHE A 72 3.11 -17.21 10.83
N VAL A 73 2.87 -18.40 11.39
CA VAL A 73 1.62 -18.75 12.08
C VAL A 73 1.43 -17.88 13.32
N GLU A 74 2.48 -17.69 14.13
CA GLU A 74 2.45 -16.81 15.29
C GLU A 74 2.05 -15.38 14.92
N ALA A 75 2.68 -14.79 13.90
CA ALA A 75 2.39 -13.43 13.47
C ALA A 75 0.98 -13.27 12.88
N THR A 76 0.46 -14.28 12.18
CA THR A 76 -0.83 -14.22 11.47
C THR A 76 -2.00 -14.81 12.26
N GLY A 77 -1.73 -15.55 13.33
CA GLY A 77 -2.74 -16.22 14.16
C GLY A 77 -3.50 -15.30 15.12
N GLY A 78 -3.14 -14.02 15.17
CA GLY A 78 -3.72 -13.05 16.09
C GLY A 78 -2.93 -12.91 17.39
N SER A 79 -2.99 -11.72 17.97
CA SER A 79 -2.33 -11.39 19.24
C SER A 79 -3.27 -11.62 20.42
N LEU A 80 -2.75 -12.16 21.53
CA LEU A 80 -3.48 -12.24 22.79
C LEU A 80 -3.70 -10.86 23.42
N PHE A 81 -2.94 -9.85 22.97
CA PHE A 81 -2.93 -8.51 23.54
C PHE A 81 -3.57 -7.45 22.64
N SER A 82 -3.84 -7.78 21.37
CA SER A 82 -4.41 -6.86 20.38
C SER A 82 -5.62 -7.50 19.68
N GLN A 83 -6.66 -6.70 19.48
CA GLN A 83 -7.86 -7.12 18.75
C GLN A 83 -7.65 -7.26 17.24
N ALA A 84 -6.55 -6.72 16.72
CA ALA A 84 -6.21 -6.77 15.31
C ALA A 84 -4.69 -6.69 15.11
N THR A 85 -4.22 -7.33 14.05
CA THR A 85 -2.80 -7.39 13.70
C THR A 85 -2.59 -6.98 12.26
N ILE A 86 -1.55 -6.19 12.02
CA ILE A 86 -1.07 -5.83 10.68
C ILE A 86 0.26 -6.56 10.50
N VAL A 87 0.33 -7.46 9.54
CA VAL A 87 1.55 -8.21 9.23
C VAL A 87 2.09 -7.79 7.87
N VAL A 88 3.33 -7.33 7.86
CA VAL A 88 4.08 -7.01 6.63
C VAL A 88 5.18 -8.02 6.47
N VAL A 89 5.14 -8.80 5.39
CA VAL A 89 6.22 -9.72 5.02
C VAL A 89 7.00 -9.12 3.86
N ASN A 90 8.19 -8.62 4.14
CA ASN A 90 9.09 -8.08 3.12
C ASN A 90 9.81 -9.21 2.37
N ALA A 91 10.25 -8.92 1.14
CA ALA A 91 11.05 -9.82 0.33
C ALA A 91 10.49 -11.26 0.30
N VAL A 92 9.17 -11.41 0.06
CA VAL A 92 8.53 -12.75 -0.01
C VAL A 92 9.13 -13.64 -1.11
N SER A 93 9.94 -13.08 -2.01
CA SER A 93 10.77 -13.84 -2.96
C SER A 93 11.80 -14.74 -2.28
N ASP A 94 12.15 -14.42 -1.03
CA ASP A 94 13.20 -15.08 -0.24
C ASP A 94 12.64 -16.16 0.69
N LEU A 95 11.31 -16.32 0.72
CA LEU A 95 10.65 -17.39 1.47
C LEU A 95 11.04 -18.78 0.94
N ASP A 96 11.18 -19.71 1.84
CA ASP A 96 11.32 -21.13 1.46
C ASP A 96 10.07 -21.63 0.74
N LYS A 97 10.26 -22.50 -0.24
CA LYS A 97 9.17 -23.03 -1.07
C LYS A 97 8.11 -23.79 -0.26
N ASP A 98 8.53 -24.41 0.83
CA ASP A 98 7.65 -25.16 1.73
C ASP A 98 6.63 -24.27 2.42
N LEU A 99 6.89 -22.96 2.51
CA LEU A 99 5.96 -21.96 3.05
C LEU A 99 4.92 -21.47 2.04
N PHE A 100 5.10 -21.74 0.75
CA PHE A 100 4.25 -21.17 -0.29
C PHE A 100 2.77 -21.53 -0.12
N ASP A 101 2.47 -22.77 0.28
CA ASP A 101 1.10 -23.22 0.50
C ASP A 101 0.48 -22.53 1.73
N LEU A 102 1.23 -22.45 2.82
CA LEU A 102 0.79 -21.77 4.04
C LEU A 102 0.51 -20.29 3.78
N VAL A 103 1.45 -19.58 3.16
CA VAL A 103 1.30 -18.14 2.85
C VAL A 103 0.14 -17.91 1.88
N THR A 104 0.00 -18.77 0.85
CA THR A 104 -1.10 -18.62 -0.13
C THR A 104 -2.46 -18.87 0.52
N THR A 105 -2.58 -19.91 1.35
CA THR A 105 -3.84 -20.23 2.04
C THR A 105 -4.25 -19.11 2.99
N THR A 106 -3.31 -18.60 3.78
CA THR A 106 -3.56 -17.47 4.68
C THR A 106 -3.93 -16.20 3.90
N ALA A 107 -3.22 -15.91 2.80
CA ALA A 107 -3.52 -14.73 1.97
C ALA A 107 -4.86 -14.82 1.22
N ALA A 108 -5.30 -16.03 0.87
CA ALA A 108 -6.60 -16.24 0.22
C ALA A 108 -7.79 -16.04 1.18
N ASN A 109 -7.62 -16.38 2.44
CA ASN A 109 -8.66 -16.30 3.49
C ASN A 109 -8.04 -15.80 4.80
N PRO A 110 -7.63 -14.54 4.90
CA PRO A 110 -7.06 -14.02 6.13
C PRO A 110 -8.13 -13.98 7.25
N PRO A 111 -7.76 -14.22 8.50
CA PRO A 111 -8.64 -13.96 9.64
C PRO A 111 -9.19 -12.53 9.63
N ASP A 112 -10.42 -12.32 10.09
CA ASP A 112 -11.07 -10.99 10.12
C ASP A 112 -10.33 -9.94 10.96
N THR A 113 -9.37 -10.37 11.79
CA THR A 113 -8.51 -9.52 12.62
C THR A 113 -7.16 -9.25 11.98
N LEU A 114 -6.87 -9.84 10.81
CA LEU A 114 -5.58 -9.74 10.13
C LEU A 114 -5.63 -8.83 8.91
N CYS A 115 -4.72 -7.85 8.83
CA CYS A 115 -4.36 -7.16 7.60
C CYS A 115 -2.98 -7.67 7.15
N LEU A 116 -2.96 -8.51 6.10
CA LEU A 116 -1.73 -9.11 5.59
C LEU A 116 -1.19 -8.33 4.40
N ILE A 117 0.09 -7.95 4.44
CA ILE A 117 0.78 -7.25 3.35
C ILE A 117 2.01 -8.06 2.96
N LEU A 118 2.06 -8.48 1.71
CA LEU A 118 3.15 -9.26 1.13
C LEU A 118 3.91 -8.37 0.15
N VAL A 119 5.23 -8.23 0.30
CA VAL A 119 6.06 -7.39 -0.55
C VAL A 119 7.02 -8.24 -1.37
N HIS A 120 6.88 -8.18 -2.69
CA HIS A 120 7.74 -8.89 -3.64
C HIS A 120 8.54 -7.91 -4.49
N PRO A 121 9.88 -7.94 -4.50
CA PRO A 121 10.71 -6.94 -5.16
C PRO A 121 10.71 -7.04 -6.70
N GLY A 122 9.83 -7.86 -7.29
CA GLY A 122 9.85 -8.13 -8.72
C GLY A 122 10.86 -9.22 -9.10
N GLY A 123 11.10 -9.38 -10.42
CA GLY A 123 12.03 -10.38 -10.93
C GLY A 123 11.46 -11.80 -10.95
N THR A 124 12.35 -12.80 -11.08
CA THR A 124 11.98 -14.21 -11.28
C THR A 124 12.03 -15.07 -10.02
N LYS A 125 12.75 -14.62 -8.98
CA LYS A 125 12.82 -15.32 -7.69
C LYS A 125 11.43 -15.33 -7.05
N GLY A 126 11.00 -16.44 -6.48
CA GLY A 126 9.67 -16.53 -5.86
C GLY A 126 8.46 -16.54 -6.84
N LYS A 127 8.68 -16.69 -8.16
CA LYS A 127 7.62 -16.70 -9.18
C LYS A 127 6.52 -17.75 -8.90
N GLY A 128 6.89 -18.88 -8.28
CA GLY A 128 5.94 -19.90 -7.87
C GLY A 128 4.91 -19.38 -6.87
N LEU A 129 5.33 -18.58 -5.90
CA LEU A 129 4.44 -17.92 -4.94
C LEU A 129 3.54 -16.89 -5.64
N LEU A 130 4.09 -16.05 -6.51
CA LEU A 130 3.31 -15.06 -7.27
C LEU A 130 2.20 -15.73 -8.09
N THR A 131 2.49 -16.86 -8.73
CA THR A 131 1.50 -17.62 -9.51
C THR A 131 0.37 -18.14 -8.62
N ARG A 132 0.69 -18.62 -7.42
CA ARG A 132 -0.30 -19.12 -6.44
C ARG A 132 -1.17 -18.00 -5.90
N LEU A 133 -0.58 -16.87 -5.49
CA LEU A 133 -1.29 -15.68 -5.01
C LEU A 133 -2.23 -15.10 -6.08
N SER A 134 -1.78 -15.07 -7.35
CA SER A 134 -2.61 -14.65 -8.48
C SER A 134 -3.81 -15.58 -8.70
N LYS A 135 -3.61 -16.91 -8.64
CA LYS A 135 -4.71 -17.90 -8.73
C LYS A 135 -5.70 -17.76 -7.57
N ALA A 136 -5.21 -17.43 -6.39
CA ALA A 136 -6.02 -17.15 -5.21
C ALA A 136 -6.71 -15.78 -5.25
N LYS A 137 -6.49 -15.00 -6.32
CA LYS A 137 -7.08 -13.66 -6.52
C LYS A 137 -6.74 -12.66 -5.41
N VAL A 138 -5.56 -12.77 -4.83
CA VAL A 138 -5.06 -11.79 -3.85
C VAL A 138 -4.94 -10.42 -4.53
N GLU A 139 -5.44 -9.39 -3.86
CA GLU A 139 -5.32 -8.00 -4.32
C GLU A 139 -3.86 -7.68 -4.60
N THR A 140 -3.55 -7.12 -5.78
CA THR A 140 -2.17 -6.86 -6.18
C THR A 140 -2.00 -5.43 -6.66
N VAL A 141 -1.05 -4.72 -6.05
CA VAL A 141 -0.56 -3.41 -6.50
C VAL A 141 0.81 -3.61 -7.16
N LYS A 142 0.91 -3.23 -8.43
CA LYS A 142 2.19 -3.24 -9.16
C LYS A 142 2.89 -1.89 -8.98
N VAL A 143 4.18 -1.97 -8.67
CA VAL A 143 5.05 -0.82 -8.37
C VAL A 143 6.30 -0.85 -9.24
N ASP A 144 6.09 -0.75 -10.53
CA ASP A 144 7.18 -0.69 -11.50
C ASP A 144 7.71 0.76 -11.60
N ALA A 145 9.01 0.91 -11.88
CA ALA A 145 9.59 2.20 -12.14
C ALA A 145 8.92 2.86 -13.36
N PRO A 146 8.53 4.14 -13.27
CA PRO A 146 7.99 4.85 -14.41
C PRO A 146 9.03 4.93 -15.53
N LYS A 147 8.56 4.97 -16.75
CA LYS A 147 9.44 5.18 -17.90
C LYS A 147 10.07 6.58 -17.87
N PRO A 148 11.26 6.79 -18.44
CA PRO A 148 11.98 8.09 -18.37
C PRO A 148 11.11 9.29 -18.76
N TRP A 149 10.26 9.16 -19.77
CA TRP A 149 9.35 10.24 -20.20
C TRP A 149 8.21 10.54 -19.21
N ALA A 150 7.93 9.65 -18.25
CA ALA A 150 6.92 9.84 -17.22
C ALA A 150 7.51 10.40 -15.91
N ILE A 151 8.82 10.59 -15.82
CA ILE A 151 9.48 11.16 -14.65
C ILE A 151 9.05 12.62 -14.40
N PRO A 152 8.92 13.51 -15.40
CA PRO A 152 8.40 14.85 -15.16
C PRO A 152 7.00 14.84 -14.53
N ASP A 153 6.11 13.95 -14.97
CA ASP A 153 4.80 13.78 -14.37
C ASP A 153 4.87 13.32 -12.90
N PHE A 154 5.82 12.44 -12.59
CA PHE A 154 6.08 12.03 -11.21
C PHE A 154 6.50 13.22 -10.35
N ILE A 155 7.50 14.02 -10.79
CA ILE A 155 7.98 15.23 -10.10
C ILE A 155 6.82 16.20 -9.86
N ALA A 156 6.03 16.48 -10.89
CA ALA A 156 4.87 17.37 -10.78
C ALA A 156 3.80 16.86 -9.79
N LYS A 157 3.61 15.53 -9.68
CA LYS A 157 2.73 14.92 -8.66
C LYS A 157 3.30 15.06 -7.25
N GLU A 158 4.62 14.87 -7.10
CA GLU A 158 5.30 15.07 -5.82
C GLU A 158 5.20 16.52 -5.36
N ALA A 159 5.46 17.47 -6.25
CA ALA A 159 5.33 18.90 -5.96
C ALA A 159 3.91 19.24 -5.45
N ARG A 160 2.87 18.79 -6.16
CA ARG A 160 1.47 18.97 -5.71
C ARG A 160 1.19 18.33 -4.36
N ARG A 161 1.75 17.15 -4.09
CA ARG A 161 1.62 16.47 -2.79
C ARG A 161 2.25 17.27 -1.65
N GLY A 162 3.40 17.91 -1.92
CA GLY A 162 4.10 18.81 -0.99
C GLY A 162 3.57 20.23 -0.98
N HIS A 163 2.44 20.53 -1.64
CA HIS A 163 1.87 21.88 -1.79
C HIS A 163 2.86 22.87 -2.43
N LEU A 164 3.74 22.38 -3.29
CA LEU A 164 4.73 23.17 -4.01
C LEU A 164 4.26 23.41 -5.45
N ASP A 165 4.22 24.69 -5.86
CA ASP A 165 3.97 25.09 -7.24
C ASP A 165 5.30 25.13 -8.01
N MET A 166 5.49 24.17 -8.90
CA MET A 166 6.63 24.08 -9.80
C MET A 166 6.17 24.25 -11.23
N ASP A 167 6.75 25.19 -11.94
CA ASP A 167 6.51 25.32 -13.36
C ASP A 167 7.20 24.19 -14.17
N HIS A 168 6.87 24.09 -15.44
CA HIS A 168 7.39 23.04 -16.32
C HIS A 168 8.93 23.08 -16.42
N ASP A 169 9.52 24.27 -16.42
CA ASP A 169 10.97 24.45 -16.56
C ASP A 169 11.68 24.01 -15.26
N ALA A 170 11.10 24.27 -14.08
CA ALA A 170 11.60 23.78 -12.80
C ALA A 170 11.56 22.25 -12.72
N VAL A 171 10.45 21.64 -13.17
CA VAL A 171 10.31 20.17 -13.22
C VAL A 171 11.37 19.55 -14.12
N ASN A 172 11.60 20.13 -15.32
CA ASN A 172 12.60 19.63 -16.24
C ASN A 172 14.02 19.85 -15.72
N ALA A 173 14.32 21.00 -15.11
CA ALA A 173 15.61 21.27 -14.49
C ALA A 173 15.93 20.24 -13.39
N LEU A 174 14.95 19.91 -12.54
CA LEU A 174 15.12 18.91 -11.50
C LEU A 174 15.38 17.52 -12.07
N HIS A 175 14.63 17.12 -13.11
CA HIS A 175 14.82 15.85 -13.79
C HIS A 175 16.21 15.76 -14.43
N GLN A 176 16.67 16.84 -15.08
CA GLN A 176 18.00 16.89 -15.69
C GLN A 176 19.12 16.82 -14.65
N ALA A 177 18.96 17.48 -13.52
CA ALA A 177 19.96 17.50 -12.45
C ALA A 177 20.09 16.16 -11.72
N LEU A 178 18.97 15.48 -11.43
CA LEU A 178 18.95 14.31 -10.53
C LEU A 178 18.64 12.98 -11.23
N GLY A 179 18.28 12.99 -12.52
CA GLY A 179 18.00 11.78 -13.29
C GLY A 179 16.67 11.12 -12.91
N ASN A 180 16.66 9.78 -12.87
CA ASN A 180 15.43 8.99 -12.81
C ASN A 180 15.17 8.31 -11.45
N ASP A 181 16.02 8.51 -10.46
CA ASP A 181 15.85 7.91 -9.14
C ASP A 181 14.71 8.60 -8.39
N LEU A 182 13.60 7.86 -8.20
CA LEU A 182 12.37 8.42 -7.62
C LEU A 182 12.55 8.87 -6.17
N ARG A 183 13.39 8.18 -5.39
CA ARG A 183 13.63 8.52 -3.99
C ARG A 183 14.40 9.83 -3.88
N THR A 184 15.44 9.99 -4.69
CA THR A 184 16.21 11.23 -4.78
C THR A 184 15.34 12.39 -5.25
N LEU A 185 14.52 12.17 -6.28
CA LEU A 185 13.61 13.19 -6.80
C LEU A 185 12.55 13.60 -5.76
N ALA A 186 11.95 12.64 -5.07
CA ALA A 186 10.97 12.92 -4.03
C ALA A 186 11.59 13.70 -2.85
N ALA A 187 12.80 13.31 -2.41
CA ALA A 187 13.51 14.01 -1.34
C ALA A 187 13.87 15.45 -1.74
N ALA A 188 14.28 15.66 -2.99
CA ALA A 188 14.58 16.99 -3.52
C ALA A 188 13.35 17.89 -3.58
N VAL A 189 12.19 17.35 -3.99
CA VAL A 189 10.92 18.09 -3.97
C VAL A 189 10.51 18.44 -2.54
N ASP A 190 10.64 17.51 -1.58
CA ASP A 190 10.32 17.75 -0.17
C ASP A 190 11.26 18.83 0.41
N GLN A 191 12.56 18.85 0.03
CA GLN A 191 13.52 19.89 0.40
C GLN A 191 13.12 21.26 -0.15
N LEU A 192 12.83 21.32 -1.47
CA LEU A 192 12.40 22.56 -2.12
C LEU A 192 11.10 23.11 -1.49
N ALA A 193 10.16 22.24 -1.13
CA ALA A 193 8.93 22.65 -0.46
C ALA A 193 9.21 23.24 0.92
N SER A 194 10.14 22.66 1.68
CA SER A 194 10.53 23.14 3.01
C SER A 194 11.23 24.51 2.95
N ASP A 195 12.04 24.73 1.91
CA ASP A 195 12.85 25.94 1.76
C ASP A 195 12.11 27.07 0.99
N SER A 196 10.90 26.82 0.54
CA SER A 196 10.11 27.78 -0.24
C SER A 196 8.87 28.26 0.52
N PRO A 197 8.98 29.28 1.38
CA PRO A 197 7.88 29.76 2.20
C PRO A 197 6.65 30.20 1.40
N ASN A 198 6.88 30.62 0.15
CA ASN A 198 5.81 31.05 -0.77
C ASN A 198 5.19 29.88 -1.55
N GLY A 199 5.66 28.66 -1.34
CA GLY A 199 5.18 27.47 -2.03
C GLY A 199 5.43 27.48 -3.55
N ARG A 200 6.40 28.26 -4.06
CA ARG A 200 6.69 28.41 -5.50
C ARG A 200 8.17 28.23 -5.78
N VAL A 201 8.50 27.43 -6.79
CA VAL A 201 9.87 27.15 -7.22
C VAL A 201 9.95 27.19 -8.74
N GLY A 202 10.80 28.08 -9.26
CA GLY A 202 11.19 28.16 -10.67
C GLY A 202 12.52 27.45 -10.95
N ALA A 203 12.87 27.30 -12.24
CA ALA A 203 14.07 26.61 -12.69
C ALA A 203 15.37 27.13 -12.07
N GLN A 204 15.48 28.46 -11.86
CA GLN A 204 16.68 29.07 -11.27
C GLN A 204 16.93 28.58 -9.84
N ALA A 205 15.88 28.46 -9.04
CA ALA A 205 16.00 27.91 -7.68
C ALA A 205 16.50 26.48 -7.71
N VAL A 206 15.92 25.63 -8.59
CA VAL A 206 16.37 24.24 -8.77
C VAL A 206 17.84 24.18 -9.15
N THR A 207 18.30 25.00 -10.11
CA THR A 207 19.70 25.04 -10.53
C THR A 207 20.64 25.50 -9.40
N THR A 208 20.18 26.40 -8.54
CA THR A 208 20.97 26.86 -7.39
C THR A 208 21.18 25.76 -6.36
N TYR A 209 20.18 24.89 -6.14
CA TYR A 209 20.26 23.80 -5.17
C TYR A 209 20.92 22.54 -5.69
N PHE A 210 20.74 22.21 -6.97
CA PHE A 210 21.07 20.90 -7.53
C PHE A 210 21.91 20.96 -8.82
N GLY A 211 22.27 22.15 -9.28
CA GLY A 211 23.04 22.39 -10.50
C GLY A 211 24.56 22.33 -10.35
#